data_02e3ccf81ebb21e61aa2660a67a02874
#
_entry.id   02e3ccf81ebb21e61aa2660a67a02874
#
_cell.length_a   1.000
_cell.length_b   1.000
_cell.length_c   1.000
_cell.angle_alpha   90.00
_cell.angle_beta   90.00
_cell.angle_gamma   90.00
#
_symmetry.space_group_name_H-M   'P 1'
#
loop_
_entity.id
_entity.type
_entity.pdbx_description
1 polymer ?
#
loop_
_entity_poly.entity_id
_entity_poly.type
_entity_poly.pdbx_seq_one_letter_code
_entity_poly.pdbx_strand_id
1 'polypeptide(L)'
;MKKWHIEDSAELYNIHGWGVSYFDINQQGHVVVTPKKDGVEVDLREVMDELALRDIQAPVLLRFPDILDNRIERMSQCFKKASDEYGYKGECFTVYPIKVNQMQPVVSEMVSHGKKFNLGLEAGSKPELHAVIAACTDYDTIIICNGYKDDNYIELALLAQKMGKRIYIVAEKLNELEIIYKIARRLNVKPNIGIRIKLASSGSGKWEESGGDASKFGLTSSELLEALEYLEEHDLKDCLKLIHFHIGSQVTNIRHVKTAIREASQFYVQLHKMGFGVEFVDAGGGLGVDYDGTRSASNCSSVNYSIQEYVNDIMYQIMEAADKNELPHPNIICESGRALTAPHSVLIFEVLETTSLPEWDDDEVPEETDHELIHELYKSWDELNKNSSLEIWHDAQEIREEALNLFSLGLLDLKSRAKIERLFWSIAREVNHIASELKRVPEDFTALPKLLADKYFCNFSLFQSLPDSWSIDQLFPIIPLQRLDERRIGRRPAGERRIDLRFRKAAQVPVVVMQPLRRRLPRHAAPVEVDARAAVPHHVPRQLVQLAAADEKGKMDVLEGIADRVVAPVAVVEV
;
A
#
# COMPACT_ATOMS: atom_id res chain seq x y z
N MET A 1 1.94 27.39 -27.86
CA MET A 1 1.87 26.28 -26.88
C MET A 1 1.10 26.73 -25.64
N LYS A 2 0.24 25.90 -25.05
CA LYS A 2 -0.40 26.24 -23.76
C LYS A 2 0.70 26.30 -22.70
N LYS A 3 0.73 27.38 -21.91
CA LYS A 3 1.67 27.53 -20.81
C LYS A 3 1.36 26.41 -19.79
N TRP A 4 2.40 25.72 -19.27
CA TRP A 4 2.25 24.71 -18.24
C TRP A 4 2.08 25.37 -16.88
N HIS A 5 1.20 24.83 -16.05
CA HIS A 5 0.92 25.31 -14.71
C HIS A 5 1.03 24.17 -13.70
N ILE A 6 1.13 24.48 -12.43
CA ILE A 6 1.21 23.50 -11.32
C ILE A 6 0.00 22.59 -11.33
N GLU A 7 -1.18 23.10 -11.65
CA GLU A 7 -2.42 22.35 -11.75
C GLU A 7 -2.36 21.27 -12.83
N ASP A 8 -1.66 21.54 -13.95
CA ASP A 8 -1.46 20.52 -15.01
C ASP A 8 -0.58 19.36 -14.47
N SER A 9 0.41 19.64 -13.60
CA SER A 9 1.20 18.61 -12.91
C SER A 9 0.40 17.92 -11.82
N ALA A 10 -0.38 18.63 -11.04
CA ALA A 10 -1.23 18.06 -10.01
C ALA A 10 -2.25 17.06 -10.61
N GLU A 11 -2.83 17.40 -11.77
CA GLU A 11 -3.72 16.50 -12.52
C GLU A 11 -2.94 15.33 -13.13
N LEU A 12 -1.76 15.57 -13.73
CA LEU A 12 -0.95 14.52 -14.35
C LEU A 12 -0.53 13.43 -13.38
N TYR A 13 -0.04 13.83 -12.20
CA TYR A 13 0.41 12.91 -11.14
C TYR A 13 -0.70 12.50 -10.18
N ASN A 14 -1.91 13.03 -10.33
CA ASN A 14 -3.08 12.78 -9.48
C ASN A 14 -2.80 12.97 -7.98
N ILE A 15 -1.98 13.97 -7.61
CA ILE A 15 -1.53 14.17 -6.23
C ILE A 15 -2.71 14.42 -5.27
N HIS A 16 -3.75 15.11 -5.72
CA HIS A 16 -4.95 15.34 -4.91
C HIS A 16 -5.78 14.07 -4.69
N GLY A 17 -5.66 13.06 -5.55
CA GLY A 17 -6.32 11.77 -5.40
C GLY A 17 -5.63 10.91 -4.34
N TRP A 18 -4.37 10.54 -4.57
CA TRP A 18 -3.63 9.64 -3.67
C TRP A 18 -3.04 10.33 -2.43
N GLY A 19 -2.77 11.63 -2.52
CA GLY A 19 -2.09 12.38 -1.44
C GLY A 19 -2.92 12.55 -0.16
N VAL A 20 -4.21 12.23 -0.19
CA VAL A 20 -5.12 12.24 0.97
C VAL A 20 -5.10 13.60 1.71
N SER A 21 -4.81 14.70 0.99
CA SER A 21 -4.59 16.06 1.50
C SER A 21 -3.38 16.19 2.45
N TYR A 22 -2.45 15.24 2.46
CA TYR A 22 -1.15 15.40 3.12
C TYR A 22 -0.08 15.89 2.14
N PHE A 23 -0.22 15.59 0.86
CA PHE A 23 0.75 15.92 -0.19
C PHE A 23 0.14 16.92 -1.17
N ASP A 24 0.94 17.91 -1.56
CA ASP A 24 0.58 18.92 -2.55
C ASP A 24 1.83 19.44 -3.27
N ILE A 25 1.65 20.37 -4.21
CA ILE A 25 2.71 21.05 -4.95
C ILE A 25 2.62 22.54 -4.61
N ASN A 26 3.74 23.11 -4.11
CA ASN A 26 3.79 24.54 -3.80
C ASN A 26 4.02 25.41 -5.06
N GLN A 27 4.04 26.73 -4.86
CA GLN A 27 4.22 27.69 -5.96
C GLN A 27 5.60 27.63 -6.62
N GLN A 28 6.59 27.03 -5.96
CA GLN A 28 7.93 26.80 -6.50
C GLN A 28 8.02 25.51 -7.34
N GLY A 29 6.90 24.78 -7.47
CA GLY A 29 6.88 23.50 -8.18
C GLY A 29 7.55 22.37 -7.38
N HIS A 30 7.62 22.48 -6.06
CA HIS A 30 8.15 21.44 -5.17
C HIS A 30 7.01 20.65 -4.54
N VAL A 31 7.26 19.37 -4.24
CA VAL A 31 6.33 18.57 -3.44
C VAL A 31 6.42 19.00 -1.99
N VAL A 32 5.28 19.28 -1.39
CA VAL A 32 5.14 19.63 0.02
C VAL A 32 4.30 18.62 0.77
N VAL A 33 4.55 18.50 2.08
CA VAL A 33 3.78 17.66 3.00
C VAL A 33 3.17 18.54 4.09
N THR A 34 1.86 18.39 4.34
CA THR A 34 1.12 19.06 5.42
C THR A 34 0.68 18.00 6.45
N PRO A 35 1.57 17.58 7.37
CA PRO A 35 1.33 16.39 8.21
C PRO A 35 0.12 16.51 9.13
N LYS A 36 -0.11 17.69 9.69
CA LYS A 36 -1.22 17.97 10.63
C LYS A 36 -2.45 18.55 9.97
N LYS A 37 -2.35 18.94 8.69
CA LYS A 37 -3.41 19.69 7.98
C LYS A 37 -3.79 21.03 8.64
N ASP A 38 -2.84 21.63 9.32
CA ASP A 38 -2.95 22.92 10.02
C ASP A 38 -2.41 24.11 9.21
N GLY A 39 -2.03 23.86 7.96
CA GLY A 39 -1.44 24.84 7.05
C GLY A 39 0.08 24.98 7.16
N VAL A 40 0.73 24.23 8.04
CA VAL A 40 2.21 24.16 8.10
C VAL A 40 2.69 23.16 7.07
N GLU A 41 3.41 23.63 6.07
CA GLU A 41 3.96 22.84 4.98
C GLU A 41 5.43 22.51 5.24
N VAL A 42 5.82 21.29 4.89
CA VAL A 42 7.23 20.83 4.83
C VAL A 42 7.59 20.66 3.37
N ASP A 43 8.46 21.52 2.85
CA ASP A 43 8.99 21.43 1.50
C ASP A 43 10.05 20.31 1.43
N LEU A 44 9.75 19.25 0.68
CA LEU A 44 10.66 18.10 0.59
C LEU A 44 11.98 18.42 -0.12
N ARG A 45 11.99 19.41 -1.01
CA ARG A 45 13.23 19.87 -1.66
C ARG A 45 14.14 20.56 -0.64
N GLU A 46 13.59 21.46 0.18
CA GLU A 46 14.35 22.13 1.24
C GLU A 46 14.89 21.11 2.26
N VAL A 47 14.11 20.09 2.62
CA VAL A 47 14.57 18.98 3.49
C VAL A 47 15.78 18.27 2.89
N MET A 48 15.75 17.96 1.57
CA MET A 48 16.87 17.30 0.92
C MET A 48 18.11 18.20 0.83
N ASP A 49 17.95 19.50 0.62
CA ASP A 49 19.05 20.46 0.63
C ASP A 49 19.71 20.55 2.02
N GLU A 50 18.92 20.56 3.08
CA GLU A 50 19.42 20.53 4.47
C GLU A 50 20.13 19.21 4.82
N LEU A 51 19.65 18.08 4.31
CA LEU A 51 20.30 16.78 4.46
C LEU A 51 21.65 16.76 3.71
N ALA A 52 21.70 17.31 2.51
CA ALA A 52 22.92 17.40 1.70
C ALA A 52 24.02 18.22 2.40
N LEU A 53 23.65 19.28 3.15
CA LEU A 53 24.60 20.04 3.99
C LEU A 53 25.21 19.21 5.13
N ARG A 54 24.59 18.08 5.46
CA ARG A 54 25.05 17.11 6.48
C ARG A 54 25.66 15.85 5.85
N ASP A 55 26.02 15.89 4.57
CA ASP A 55 26.54 14.76 3.80
C ASP A 55 25.58 13.57 3.67
N ILE A 56 24.27 13.77 3.92
CA ILE A 56 23.24 12.77 3.71
C ILE A 56 22.62 12.97 2.33
N GLN A 57 22.71 11.96 1.47
CA GLN A 57 22.20 11.99 0.12
C GLN A 57 21.13 10.93 -0.12
N ALA A 58 20.33 11.08 -1.17
CA ALA A 58 19.38 10.04 -1.57
C ALA A 58 20.11 8.70 -1.89
N PRO A 59 19.48 7.53 -1.62
CA PRO A 59 18.07 7.37 -1.24
C PRO A 59 17.82 7.64 0.24
N VAL A 60 16.72 8.32 0.55
CA VAL A 60 16.31 8.69 1.91
C VAL A 60 14.86 8.30 2.14
N LEU A 61 14.57 7.64 3.25
CA LEU A 61 13.21 7.37 3.72
C LEU A 61 12.83 8.38 4.80
N LEU A 62 11.96 9.32 4.45
CA LEU A 62 11.40 10.30 5.40
C LEU A 62 10.15 9.72 6.06
N ARG A 63 9.99 9.96 7.37
CA ARG A 63 8.78 9.64 8.12
C ARG A 63 8.18 10.87 8.76
N PHE A 64 6.86 10.92 8.74
CA PHE A 64 6.04 11.98 9.32
C PHE A 64 5.12 11.40 10.41
N PRO A 65 5.58 11.29 11.66
CA PRO A 65 4.77 10.78 12.76
C PRO A 65 3.47 11.55 12.96
N ASP A 66 3.46 12.85 12.74
CA ASP A 66 2.25 13.66 12.81
C ASP A 66 1.14 13.21 11.83
N ILE A 67 1.50 12.51 10.73
CA ILE A 67 0.51 11.89 9.86
C ILE A 67 -0.13 10.69 10.56
N LEU A 68 0.64 9.88 11.31
CA LEU A 68 0.09 8.78 12.11
C LEU A 68 -0.92 9.32 13.12
N ASP A 69 -0.55 10.38 13.84
CA ASP A 69 -1.41 11.06 14.81
C ASP A 69 -2.72 11.51 14.17
N ASN A 70 -2.63 12.23 13.05
CA ASN A 70 -3.82 12.72 12.34
C ASN A 70 -4.69 11.57 11.81
N ARG A 71 -4.08 10.44 11.39
CA ARG A 71 -4.84 9.25 10.93
C ARG A 71 -5.60 8.59 12.08
N ILE A 72 -4.99 8.47 13.25
CA ILE A 72 -5.66 7.96 14.47
C ILE A 72 -6.83 8.86 14.85
N GLU A 73 -6.60 10.17 14.92
CA GLU A 73 -7.65 11.16 15.22
C GLU A 73 -8.81 11.08 14.24
N ARG A 74 -8.51 11.04 12.95
CA ARG A 74 -9.54 10.96 11.89
C ARG A 74 -10.36 9.68 11.99
N MET A 75 -9.74 8.54 12.29
CA MET A 75 -10.47 7.28 12.48
C MET A 75 -11.42 7.40 13.69
N SER A 76 -10.91 7.88 14.80
CA SER A 76 -11.73 8.10 16.02
C SER A 76 -12.88 9.08 15.78
N GLN A 77 -12.63 10.18 15.06
CA GLN A 77 -13.66 11.14 14.67
C GLN A 77 -14.75 10.53 13.79
N CYS A 78 -14.38 9.63 12.86
CA CYS A 78 -15.36 8.93 12.02
C CYS A 78 -16.27 8.03 12.87
N PHE A 79 -15.70 7.28 13.81
CA PHE A 79 -16.48 6.46 14.75
C PHE A 79 -17.38 7.31 15.63
N LYS A 80 -16.84 8.39 16.21
CA LYS A 80 -17.62 9.31 17.05
C LYS A 80 -18.80 9.90 16.28
N LYS A 81 -18.55 10.40 15.07
CA LYS A 81 -19.61 10.99 14.23
C LYS A 81 -20.70 9.97 13.91
N ALA A 82 -20.34 8.73 13.55
CA ALA A 82 -21.31 7.68 13.29
C ALA A 82 -22.09 7.31 14.56
N SER A 83 -21.41 7.21 15.72
CA SER A 83 -22.05 6.93 17.02
C SER A 83 -23.06 8.01 17.40
N ASP A 84 -22.69 9.27 17.22
CA ASP A 84 -23.59 10.41 17.52
C ASP A 84 -24.79 10.43 16.55
N GLU A 85 -24.57 10.11 15.27
CA GLU A 85 -25.61 10.10 14.24
C GLU A 85 -26.64 8.98 14.45
N TYR A 86 -26.15 7.76 14.79
CA TYR A 86 -27.01 6.58 14.95
C TYR A 86 -27.48 6.36 16.38
N GLY A 87 -26.97 7.10 17.35
CA GLY A 87 -27.26 6.87 18.77
C GLY A 87 -26.69 5.54 19.27
N TYR A 88 -25.53 5.13 18.74
CA TYR A 88 -24.86 3.87 19.11
C TYR A 88 -24.41 3.93 20.56
N LYS A 89 -24.63 2.82 21.32
CA LYS A 89 -24.39 2.79 22.78
C LYS A 89 -23.12 2.05 23.18
N GLY A 90 -22.53 1.25 22.25
CA GLY A 90 -21.28 0.56 22.49
C GLY A 90 -20.06 1.46 22.25
N GLU A 91 -18.93 1.10 22.80
CA GLU A 91 -17.66 1.76 22.56
C GLU A 91 -17.00 1.28 21.25
N CYS A 92 -16.16 2.12 20.65
CA CYS A 92 -15.42 1.81 19.43
C CYS A 92 -13.92 1.88 19.68
N PHE A 93 -13.20 0.86 19.22
CA PHE A 93 -11.77 0.71 19.38
C PHE A 93 -11.11 0.53 18.01
N THR A 94 -10.10 1.33 17.73
CA THR A 94 -9.18 1.08 16.63
C THR A 94 -8.02 0.25 17.15
N VAL A 95 -7.77 -0.90 16.55
CA VAL A 95 -6.64 -1.76 16.94
C VAL A 95 -5.61 -1.76 15.82
N TYR A 96 -4.36 -1.49 16.16
CA TYR A 96 -3.26 -1.47 15.23
C TYR A 96 -2.52 -2.81 15.21
N PRO A 97 -2.60 -3.58 14.10
CA PRO A 97 -1.82 -4.79 13.93
C PRO A 97 -0.35 -4.45 13.70
N ILE A 98 0.53 -4.80 14.65
CA ILE A 98 1.94 -4.38 14.55
C ILE A 98 2.68 -5.02 13.37
N LYS A 99 2.20 -6.14 12.86
CA LYS A 99 2.73 -6.77 11.62
C LYS A 99 2.77 -5.85 10.41
N VAL A 100 1.93 -4.81 10.40
CA VAL A 100 1.85 -3.84 9.30
C VAL A 100 3.10 -2.97 9.24
N ASN A 101 3.57 -2.48 10.39
CA ASN A 101 4.88 -1.85 10.56
C ASN A 101 5.34 -2.01 12.01
N GLN A 102 6.30 -2.91 12.24
CA GLN A 102 6.78 -3.31 13.57
C GLN A 102 7.86 -2.38 14.13
N MET A 103 8.26 -1.36 13.38
CA MET A 103 9.33 -0.48 13.81
C MET A 103 8.97 0.21 15.10
N GLN A 104 9.90 0.15 16.08
CA GLN A 104 9.70 0.74 17.40
C GLN A 104 9.21 2.19 17.36
N PRO A 105 9.77 3.11 16.55
CA PRO A 105 9.27 4.49 16.49
C PRO A 105 7.80 4.58 16.05
N VAL A 106 7.36 3.75 15.09
CA VAL A 106 5.98 3.72 14.64
C VAL A 106 5.06 3.18 15.73
N VAL A 107 5.40 2.04 16.32
CA VAL A 107 4.59 1.43 17.39
C VAL A 107 4.52 2.34 18.61
N SER A 108 5.63 2.97 19.00
CA SER A 108 5.68 3.91 20.13
C SER A 108 4.81 5.13 19.88
N GLU A 109 4.78 5.68 18.66
CA GLU A 109 3.91 6.80 18.29
C GLU A 109 2.45 6.36 18.36
N MET A 110 2.10 5.21 17.79
CA MET A 110 0.74 4.66 17.86
C MET A 110 0.26 4.52 19.30
N VAL A 111 1.09 4.00 20.21
CA VAL A 111 0.71 3.83 21.62
C VAL A 111 0.57 5.17 22.32
N SER A 112 1.58 6.06 22.18
CA SER A 112 1.62 7.32 22.92
C SER A 112 0.50 8.27 22.52
N HIS A 113 0.28 8.44 21.23
CA HIS A 113 -0.78 9.31 20.72
C HIS A 113 -2.16 8.64 20.78
N GLY A 114 -2.22 7.35 20.48
CA GLY A 114 -3.48 6.59 20.37
C GLY A 114 -4.20 6.37 21.68
N LYS A 115 -3.53 6.47 22.83
CA LYS A 115 -4.12 6.24 24.16
C LYS A 115 -5.40 7.03 24.39
N LYS A 116 -5.42 8.31 24.05
CA LYS A 116 -6.60 9.21 24.20
C LYS A 116 -7.75 8.90 23.24
N PHE A 117 -7.54 8.00 22.28
CA PHE A 117 -8.50 7.62 21.25
C PHE A 117 -8.89 6.13 21.30
N ASN A 118 -8.69 5.47 22.44
CA ASN A 118 -8.97 4.04 22.61
C ASN A 118 -8.27 3.15 21.56
N LEU A 119 -7.03 3.49 21.19
CA LEU A 119 -6.25 2.68 20.28
C LEU A 119 -5.67 1.48 21.00
N GLY A 120 -5.94 0.27 20.49
CA GLY A 120 -5.36 -0.98 20.92
C GLY A 120 -4.26 -1.48 19.99
N LEU A 121 -3.64 -2.61 20.34
CA LEU A 121 -2.66 -3.30 19.50
C LEU A 121 -3.09 -4.75 19.23
N GLU A 122 -2.73 -5.27 18.04
CA GLU A 122 -2.89 -6.68 17.71
C GLU A 122 -1.52 -7.33 17.53
N ALA A 123 -1.40 -8.55 18.03
CA ALA A 123 -0.28 -9.44 17.83
C ALA A 123 -0.75 -10.75 17.18
N GLY A 124 -0.19 -11.07 16.01
CA GLY A 124 -0.51 -12.31 15.26
C GLY A 124 0.51 -13.42 15.50
N SER A 125 1.52 -13.19 16.34
CA SER A 125 2.56 -14.16 16.66
C SER A 125 3.17 -13.91 18.05
N LYS A 126 3.86 -14.92 18.60
CA LYS A 126 4.51 -14.82 19.90
C LYS A 126 5.57 -13.70 19.96
N PRO A 127 6.48 -13.53 18.99
CA PRO A 127 7.40 -12.39 18.97
C PRO A 127 6.68 -11.04 18.96
N GLU A 128 5.60 -10.91 18.20
CA GLU A 128 4.79 -9.70 18.17
C GLU A 128 4.16 -9.42 19.54
N LEU A 129 3.65 -10.46 20.25
CA LEU A 129 3.11 -10.27 21.59
C LEU A 129 4.15 -9.77 22.59
N HIS A 130 5.40 -10.25 22.52
CA HIS A 130 6.49 -9.70 23.33
C HIS A 130 6.69 -8.20 23.06
N ALA A 131 6.73 -7.81 21.79
CA ALA A 131 6.89 -6.40 21.40
C ALA A 131 5.69 -5.55 21.87
N VAL A 132 4.47 -6.05 21.72
CA VAL A 132 3.24 -5.36 22.17
C VAL A 132 3.22 -5.17 23.69
N ILE A 133 3.54 -6.21 24.46
CA ILE A 133 3.60 -6.12 25.92
C ILE A 133 4.65 -5.09 26.37
N ALA A 134 5.80 -5.06 25.69
CA ALA A 134 6.86 -4.10 25.99
C ALA A 134 6.47 -2.66 25.61
N ALA A 135 5.75 -2.46 24.50
CA ALA A 135 5.30 -1.15 24.05
C ALA A 135 4.14 -0.59 24.90
N CYS A 136 3.21 -1.44 25.33
CA CYS A 136 2.05 -1.05 26.14
C CYS A 136 2.43 -0.94 27.61
N THR A 137 2.75 0.26 28.08
CA THR A 137 3.12 0.50 29.49
C THR A 137 1.89 0.59 30.42
N ASP A 138 0.73 0.94 29.90
CA ASP A 138 -0.54 1.02 30.67
C ASP A 138 -1.28 -0.34 30.71
N TYR A 139 -2.38 -0.37 31.47
CA TYR A 139 -3.20 -1.57 31.68
C TYR A 139 -4.53 -1.53 30.90
N ASP A 140 -4.93 -0.39 30.38
CA ASP A 140 -6.25 -0.15 29.76
C ASP A 140 -6.25 -0.43 28.26
N THR A 141 -5.06 -0.35 27.62
CA THR A 141 -4.90 -0.62 26.19
C THR A 141 -5.35 -2.05 25.87
N ILE A 142 -6.31 -2.19 24.94
CA ILE A 142 -6.75 -3.48 24.43
C ILE A 142 -5.64 -4.14 23.63
N ILE A 143 -5.36 -5.40 23.91
CA ILE A 143 -4.44 -6.26 23.18
C ILE A 143 -5.20 -7.45 22.62
N ILE A 144 -5.22 -7.59 21.29
CA ILE A 144 -5.85 -8.69 20.57
C ILE A 144 -4.77 -9.69 20.15
N CYS A 145 -4.91 -10.93 20.57
CA CYS A 145 -4.00 -12.03 20.23
C CYS A 145 -4.62 -12.90 19.13
N ASN A 146 -4.27 -12.61 17.87
CA ASN A 146 -4.69 -13.36 16.69
C ASN A 146 -3.63 -14.39 16.25
N GLY A 147 -3.87 -15.04 15.11
CA GLY A 147 -2.99 -16.04 14.53
C GLY A 147 -3.04 -17.38 15.27
N TYR A 148 -2.40 -18.41 14.72
CA TYR A 148 -2.29 -19.71 15.38
C TYR A 148 -1.36 -19.64 16.60
N LYS A 149 -1.79 -20.20 17.74
CA LYS A 149 -1.11 -20.07 19.01
C LYS A 149 -0.67 -21.43 19.54
N ASP A 150 0.61 -21.51 19.89
CA ASP A 150 1.16 -22.60 20.67
C ASP A 150 0.97 -22.38 22.19
N ASP A 151 1.31 -23.38 22.99
CA ASP A 151 1.21 -23.34 24.46
C ASP A 151 1.98 -22.11 25.03
N ASN A 152 3.15 -21.80 24.50
CA ASN A 152 3.98 -20.69 25.00
C ASN A 152 3.37 -19.34 24.67
N TYR A 153 2.71 -19.19 23.50
CA TYR A 153 2.01 -17.96 23.15
C TYR A 153 0.83 -17.72 24.09
N ILE A 154 0.00 -18.77 24.31
CA ILE A 154 -1.16 -18.69 25.20
C ILE A 154 -0.72 -18.44 26.64
N GLU A 155 0.34 -19.10 27.11
CA GLU A 155 0.91 -18.86 28.44
C GLU A 155 1.36 -17.43 28.62
N LEU A 156 2.10 -16.87 27.67
CA LEU A 156 2.53 -15.47 27.69
C LEU A 156 1.34 -14.51 27.77
N ALA A 157 0.30 -14.73 26.94
CA ALA A 157 -0.90 -13.91 26.95
C ALA A 157 -1.62 -13.95 28.30
N LEU A 158 -1.80 -15.14 28.88
CA LEU A 158 -2.45 -15.31 30.19
C LEU A 158 -1.61 -14.76 31.34
N LEU A 159 -0.28 -14.86 31.28
CA LEU A 159 0.61 -14.21 32.26
C LEU A 159 0.50 -12.70 32.20
N ALA A 160 0.49 -12.12 31.00
CA ALA A 160 0.30 -10.68 30.84
C ALA A 160 -1.10 -10.23 31.30
N GLN A 161 -2.15 -11.04 31.05
CA GLN A 161 -3.48 -10.80 31.61
C GLN A 161 -3.47 -10.86 33.16
N LYS A 162 -2.77 -11.83 33.74
CA LYS A 162 -2.59 -11.93 35.19
C LYS A 162 -1.87 -10.73 35.80
N MET A 163 -0.98 -10.11 35.04
CA MET A 163 -0.31 -8.85 35.41
C MET A 163 -1.22 -7.61 35.27
N GLY A 164 -2.46 -7.78 34.83
CA GLY A 164 -3.46 -6.71 34.68
C GLY A 164 -3.64 -6.16 33.28
N LYS A 165 -2.93 -6.67 32.25
CA LYS A 165 -3.13 -6.24 30.87
C LYS A 165 -4.50 -6.67 30.34
N ARG A 166 -5.14 -5.82 29.53
CA ARG A 166 -6.43 -6.09 28.92
C ARG A 166 -6.26 -6.89 27.63
N ILE A 167 -6.10 -8.21 27.75
CA ILE A 167 -5.83 -9.14 26.65
C ILE A 167 -7.05 -9.96 26.29
N TYR A 168 -7.27 -10.17 24.99
CA TYR A 168 -8.25 -11.07 24.42
C TYR A 168 -7.53 -12.10 23.53
N ILE A 169 -7.71 -13.40 23.83
CA ILE A 169 -7.09 -14.50 23.07
C ILE A 169 -8.12 -15.00 22.07
N VAL A 170 -7.91 -14.71 20.78
CA VAL A 170 -8.83 -15.08 19.71
C VAL A 170 -8.50 -16.48 19.20
N ALA A 171 -9.29 -17.48 19.53
CA ALA A 171 -9.13 -18.85 19.07
C ALA A 171 -9.37 -18.94 17.54
N GLU A 172 -8.36 -19.42 16.83
CA GLU A 172 -8.37 -19.64 15.38
C GLU A 172 -8.69 -21.10 15.01
N LYS A 173 -8.55 -22.01 15.98
CA LYS A 173 -8.76 -23.46 15.88
C LYS A 173 -9.33 -24.01 17.18
N LEU A 174 -10.11 -25.12 17.09
CA LEU A 174 -10.72 -25.78 18.28
C LEU A 174 -9.71 -26.20 19.33
N ASN A 175 -8.58 -26.76 18.92
CA ASN A 175 -7.53 -27.22 19.84
C ASN A 175 -6.92 -26.12 20.70
N GLU A 176 -6.99 -24.85 20.25
CA GLU A 176 -6.51 -23.72 21.06
C GLU A 176 -7.34 -23.52 22.33
N LEU A 177 -8.65 -23.86 22.32
CA LEU A 177 -9.51 -23.79 23.51
C LEU A 177 -9.03 -24.73 24.60
N GLU A 178 -8.60 -25.96 24.24
CA GLU A 178 -8.03 -26.91 25.21
C GLU A 178 -6.75 -26.38 25.85
N ILE A 179 -5.89 -25.76 25.04
CA ILE A 179 -4.64 -25.17 25.54
C ILE A 179 -4.95 -24.00 26.47
N ILE A 180 -5.87 -23.09 26.06
CA ILE A 180 -6.32 -21.99 26.92
C ILE A 180 -6.84 -22.52 28.26
N TYR A 181 -7.72 -23.50 28.25
CA TYR A 181 -8.29 -24.09 29.47
C TYR A 181 -7.22 -24.67 30.41
N LYS A 182 -6.31 -25.50 29.87
CA LYS A 182 -5.24 -26.13 30.66
C LYS A 182 -4.33 -25.10 31.32
N ILE A 183 -3.90 -24.07 30.56
CA ILE A 183 -2.99 -23.08 31.06
C ILE A 183 -3.71 -22.10 32.00
N ALA A 184 -4.93 -21.68 31.68
CA ALA A 184 -5.74 -20.81 32.54
C ALA A 184 -5.97 -21.42 33.93
N ARG A 185 -6.30 -22.72 33.98
CA ARG A 185 -6.40 -23.46 35.25
C ARG A 185 -5.09 -23.49 36.01
N ARG A 186 -3.98 -23.82 35.34
CA ARG A 186 -2.65 -23.87 35.96
C ARG A 186 -2.24 -22.52 36.56
N LEU A 187 -2.52 -21.44 35.84
CA LEU A 187 -2.18 -20.08 36.27
C LEU A 187 -3.22 -19.45 37.21
N ASN A 188 -4.36 -20.08 37.40
CA ASN A 188 -5.51 -19.55 38.12
C ASN A 188 -5.93 -18.16 37.57
N VAL A 189 -6.18 -18.08 36.27
CA VAL A 189 -6.62 -16.87 35.54
C VAL A 189 -7.93 -17.20 34.83
N LYS A 190 -8.90 -16.29 34.89
CA LYS A 190 -10.11 -16.35 34.07
C LYS A 190 -9.80 -15.69 32.71
N PRO A 191 -9.71 -16.47 31.60
CA PRO A 191 -9.28 -15.91 30.32
C PRO A 191 -10.36 -15.04 29.67
N ASN A 192 -9.97 -13.99 28.93
CA ASN A 192 -10.87 -13.34 27.97
C ASN A 192 -10.70 -14.03 26.61
N ILE A 193 -11.69 -14.79 26.19
CA ILE A 193 -11.67 -15.58 24.97
C ILE A 193 -12.39 -14.82 23.86
N GLY A 194 -11.75 -14.74 22.70
CA GLY A 194 -12.39 -14.45 21.42
C GLY A 194 -12.48 -15.71 20.58
N ILE A 195 -13.41 -15.75 19.65
CA ILE A 195 -13.47 -16.81 18.62
C ILE A 195 -13.49 -16.14 17.25
N ARG A 196 -12.59 -16.59 16.37
CA ARG A 196 -12.65 -16.20 14.96
C ARG A 196 -13.61 -17.10 14.21
N ILE A 197 -14.59 -16.49 13.56
CA ILE A 197 -15.59 -17.14 12.73
C ILE A 197 -15.22 -17.04 11.25
N LYS A 198 -15.48 -18.10 10.49
CA LYS A 198 -15.48 -18.07 9.03
C LYS A 198 -16.81 -17.51 8.54
N LEU A 199 -16.74 -16.55 7.62
CA LEU A 199 -17.91 -16.04 6.92
C LEU A 199 -17.98 -16.68 5.53
N ALA A 200 -19.18 -16.91 5.03
CA ALA A 200 -19.39 -17.37 3.64
C ALA A 200 -19.04 -16.27 2.64
N SER A 201 -19.16 -14.99 3.06
CA SER A 201 -18.76 -13.85 2.26
C SER A 201 -17.24 -13.71 2.19
N SER A 202 -16.69 -13.65 0.97
CA SER A 202 -15.28 -13.39 0.71
C SER A 202 -15.07 -11.91 0.35
N GLY A 203 -13.85 -11.40 0.61
CA GLY A 203 -13.41 -10.11 0.11
C GLY A 203 -13.20 -10.12 -1.40
N SER A 204 -12.80 -9.00 -1.96
CA SER A 204 -12.36 -8.88 -3.35
C SER A 204 -10.88 -8.50 -3.41
N GLY A 205 -10.14 -9.00 -4.42
CA GLY A 205 -8.75 -8.64 -4.66
C GLY A 205 -7.75 -9.76 -4.40
N LYS A 206 -6.46 -9.44 -4.40
CA LYS A 206 -5.35 -10.42 -4.28
C LYS A 206 -5.32 -11.22 -2.98
N TRP A 207 -6.06 -10.78 -1.95
CA TRP A 207 -6.15 -11.40 -0.63
C TRP A 207 -7.51 -12.09 -0.39
N GLU A 208 -8.28 -12.36 -1.45
CA GLU A 208 -9.59 -13.02 -1.39
C GLU A 208 -9.52 -14.38 -0.68
N GLU A 209 -8.46 -15.16 -0.92
CA GLU A 209 -8.22 -16.45 -0.27
C GLU A 209 -7.98 -16.38 1.25
N SER A 210 -7.76 -15.19 1.82
CA SER A 210 -7.61 -15.02 3.27
C SER A 210 -8.93 -14.93 4.02
N GLY A 211 -10.05 -14.82 3.31
CA GLY A 211 -11.42 -14.83 3.82
C GLY A 211 -12.25 -15.98 3.24
N GLY A 212 -13.53 -16.05 3.60
CA GLY A 212 -14.47 -17.08 3.13
C GLY A 212 -14.18 -18.49 3.65
N ASP A 213 -14.88 -19.47 3.10
CA ASP A 213 -14.80 -20.89 3.52
C ASP A 213 -13.40 -21.50 3.35
N ALA A 214 -12.62 -21.02 2.37
CA ALA A 214 -11.26 -21.49 2.09
C ALA A 214 -10.20 -20.92 3.06
N SER A 215 -10.58 -20.03 3.97
CA SER A 215 -9.65 -19.42 4.93
C SER A 215 -8.93 -20.49 5.77
N LYS A 216 -7.62 -20.30 5.98
CA LYS A 216 -6.80 -21.15 6.85
C LYS A 216 -7.26 -21.09 8.32
N PHE A 217 -7.83 -19.98 8.73
CA PHE A 217 -8.14 -19.64 10.12
C PHE A 217 -9.61 -19.35 10.30
N GLY A 218 -10.06 -19.51 11.54
CA GLY A 218 -11.44 -19.33 11.94
C GLY A 218 -12.21 -20.63 11.95
N LEU A 219 -13.27 -20.67 12.74
CA LEU A 219 -14.15 -21.82 12.92
C LEU A 219 -15.32 -21.76 11.93
N THR A 220 -15.65 -22.88 11.33
CA THR A 220 -16.92 -23.07 10.62
C THR A 220 -18.08 -23.05 11.61
N SER A 221 -19.33 -22.95 11.12
CA SER A 221 -20.50 -22.98 12.00
C SER A 221 -20.58 -24.26 12.84
N SER A 222 -20.17 -25.41 12.29
CA SER A 222 -20.12 -26.67 13.05
C SER A 222 -19.07 -26.65 14.14
N GLU A 223 -17.83 -26.24 13.79
CA GLU A 223 -16.75 -26.10 14.77
C GLU A 223 -17.07 -25.03 15.83
N LEU A 224 -17.81 -23.98 15.47
CA LEU A 224 -18.28 -22.99 16.45
C LEU A 224 -19.21 -23.65 17.48
N LEU A 225 -20.17 -24.47 17.06
CA LEU A 225 -21.06 -25.18 17.99
C LEU A 225 -20.26 -26.11 18.91
N GLU A 226 -19.31 -26.87 18.40
CA GLU A 226 -18.39 -27.70 19.20
C GLU A 226 -17.60 -26.84 20.20
N ALA A 227 -17.12 -25.66 19.78
CA ALA A 227 -16.43 -24.72 20.65
C ALA A 227 -17.34 -24.22 21.80
N LEU A 228 -18.60 -23.90 21.49
CA LEU A 228 -19.57 -23.44 22.50
C LEU A 228 -19.91 -24.54 23.51
N GLU A 229 -20.11 -25.78 23.06
CA GLU A 229 -20.31 -26.95 23.93
C GLU A 229 -19.10 -27.15 24.84
N TYR A 230 -17.90 -27.10 24.28
CA TYR A 230 -16.66 -27.20 25.07
C TYR A 230 -16.55 -26.11 26.15
N LEU A 231 -16.91 -24.85 25.82
CA LEU A 231 -16.89 -23.76 26.79
C LEU A 231 -17.92 -23.95 27.91
N GLU A 232 -19.11 -24.50 27.62
CA GLU A 232 -20.14 -24.81 28.63
C GLU A 232 -19.68 -25.93 29.54
N GLU A 233 -19.15 -27.04 29.00
CA GLU A 233 -18.67 -28.21 29.77
C GLU A 233 -17.52 -27.87 30.72
N HIS A 234 -16.75 -26.84 30.43
CA HIS A 234 -15.55 -26.44 31.19
C HIS A 234 -15.74 -25.16 32.03
N ASP A 235 -16.98 -24.71 32.25
CA ASP A 235 -17.31 -23.49 33.01
C ASP A 235 -16.64 -22.22 32.46
N LEU A 236 -16.42 -22.17 31.13
CA LEU A 236 -15.81 -21.03 30.42
C LEU A 236 -16.84 -20.19 29.62
N LYS A 237 -18.13 -20.46 29.76
CA LYS A 237 -19.20 -19.75 29.04
C LYS A 237 -19.06 -18.23 29.16
N ASP A 238 -18.88 -17.75 30.39
CA ASP A 238 -18.70 -16.33 30.69
C ASP A 238 -17.35 -15.76 30.24
N CYS A 239 -16.42 -16.60 29.77
CA CYS A 239 -15.13 -16.18 29.26
C CYS A 239 -15.18 -15.79 27.79
N LEU A 240 -16.20 -16.22 27.04
CA LEU A 240 -16.39 -15.79 25.66
C LEU A 240 -16.86 -14.33 25.61
N LYS A 241 -15.95 -13.44 25.23
CA LYS A 241 -16.15 -12.00 25.23
C LYS A 241 -16.22 -11.38 23.84
N LEU A 242 -15.62 -12.02 22.84
CA LEU A 242 -15.37 -11.44 21.55
C LEU A 242 -15.62 -12.43 20.41
N ILE A 243 -16.28 -11.96 19.35
CA ILE A 243 -16.24 -12.63 18.04
C ILE A 243 -15.40 -11.79 17.09
N HIS A 244 -14.55 -12.48 16.34
CA HIS A 244 -13.66 -11.87 15.34
C HIS A 244 -13.92 -12.48 13.97
N PHE A 245 -13.79 -11.67 12.94
CA PHE A 245 -13.73 -12.14 11.55
C PHE A 245 -12.79 -11.27 10.73
N HIS A 246 -12.31 -11.79 9.62
CA HIS A 246 -11.42 -11.05 8.74
C HIS A 246 -11.76 -11.37 7.27
N ILE A 247 -12.10 -10.34 6.51
CA ILE A 247 -12.55 -10.46 5.11
C ILE A 247 -11.43 -10.28 4.08
N GLY A 248 -10.19 -10.15 4.54
CA GLY A 248 -9.02 -9.91 3.70
C GLY A 248 -8.41 -8.53 3.91
N SER A 249 -7.29 -8.28 3.24
CA SER A 249 -6.61 -6.99 3.24
C SER A 249 -6.94 -6.21 1.97
N GLN A 250 -6.95 -4.88 2.02
CA GLN A 250 -7.22 -4.01 0.87
C GLN A 250 -8.54 -4.37 0.16
N VAL A 251 -9.65 -4.36 0.90
CA VAL A 251 -10.98 -4.60 0.32
C VAL A 251 -11.36 -3.41 -0.54
N THR A 252 -11.46 -3.61 -1.85
CA THR A 252 -11.64 -2.51 -2.82
C THR A 252 -13.07 -2.00 -2.92
N ASN A 253 -14.06 -2.85 -2.59
CA ASN A 253 -15.47 -2.56 -2.78
C ASN A 253 -16.24 -2.63 -1.46
N ILE A 254 -16.90 -1.54 -1.09
CA ILE A 254 -17.69 -1.42 0.13
C ILE A 254 -18.81 -2.48 0.26
N ARG A 255 -19.34 -3.00 -0.86
CA ARG A 255 -20.39 -4.03 -0.83
C ARG A 255 -19.94 -5.30 -0.13
N HIS A 256 -18.68 -5.70 -0.28
CA HIS A 256 -18.13 -6.88 0.40
C HIS A 256 -18.08 -6.65 1.91
N VAL A 257 -17.69 -5.45 2.35
CA VAL A 257 -17.73 -5.07 3.76
C VAL A 257 -19.16 -5.19 4.31
N LYS A 258 -20.15 -4.58 3.64
CA LYS A 258 -21.57 -4.62 4.05
C LYS A 258 -22.09 -6.05 4.19
N THR A 259 -21.78 -6.90 3.22
CA THR A 259 -22.25 -8.30 3.25
C THR A 259 -21.63 -9.08 4.42
N ALA A 260 -20.31 -8.92 4.62
CA ALA A 260 -19.62 -9.59 5.70
C ALA A 260 -20.09 -9.15 7.10
N ILE A 261 -20.26 -7.85 7.30
CA ILE A 261 -20.75 -7.31 8.57
C ILE A 261 -22.17 -7.79 8.86
N ARG A 262 -23.05 -7.84 7.85
CA ARG A 262 -24.42 -8.36 8.01
C ARG A 262 -24.43 -9.82 8.46
N GLU A 263 -23.58 -10.65 7.86
CA GLU A 263 -23.43 -12.06 8.25
C GLU A 263 -22.88 -12.17 9.68
N ALA A 264 -21.79 -11.45 10.00
CA ALA A 264 -21.18 -11.46 11.33
C ALA A 264 -22.15 -10.97 12.43
N SER A 265 -22.98 -9.98 12.13
CA SER A 265 -24.00 -9.50 13.07
C SER A 265 -25.01 -10.59 13.44
N GLN A 266 -25.30 -11.55 12.54
CA GLN A 266 -26.18 -12.67 12.88
C GLN A 266 -25.50 -13.67 13.83
N PHE A 267 -24.19 -13.89 13.71
CA PHE A 267 -23.46 -14.69 14.71
C PHE A 267 -23.55 -14.07 16.10
N TYR A 268 -23.37 -12.74 16.21
CA TYR A 268 -23.57 -12.02 17.47
C TYR A 268 -24.96 -12.27 18.06
N VAL A 269 -26.00 -12.15 17.24
CA VAL A 269 -27.39 -12.37 17.66
C VAL A 269 -27.63 -13.82 18.11
N GLN A 270 -27.13 -14.81 17.36
CA GLN A 270 -27.32 -16.21 17.67
C GLN A 270 -26.60 -16.61 18.97
N LEU A 271 -25.38 -16.14 19.19
CA LEU A 271 -24.64 -16.38 20.43
C LEU A 271 -25.37 -15.84 21.66
N HIS A 272 -25.94 -14.65 21.58
CA HIS A 272 -26.76 -14.09 22.64
C HIS A 272 -28.03 -14.95 22.90
N LYS A 273 -28.71 -15.42 21.85
CA LYS A 273 -29.86 -16.32 21.96
C LYS A 273 -29.51 -17.66 22.62
N MET A 274 -28.26 -18.12 22.45
CA MET A 274 -27.71 -19.31 23.12
C MET A 274 -27.21 -19.01 24.55
N GLY A 275 -27.34 -17.78 25.01
CA GLY A 275 -26.98 -17.33 26.36
C GLY A 275 -25.50 -17.02 26.57
N PHE A 276 -24.72 -16.81 25.51
CA PHE A 276 -23.36 -16.31 25.59
C PHE A 276 -23.34 -14.78 25.61
N GLY A 277 -22.69 -14.20 26.61
CA GLY A 277 -22.62 -12.74 26.80
C GLY A 277 -21.46 -12.11 26.04
N VAL A 278 -21.47 -12.19 24.69
CA VAL A 278 -20.45 -11.58 23.85
C VAL A 278 -20.53 -10.05 23.96
N GLU A 279 -19.40 -9.42 24.27
CA GLU A 279 -19.32 -7.97 24.53
C GLU A 279 -18.72 -7.22 23.33
N PHE A 280 -17.96 -7.88 22.47
CA PHE A 280 -17.22 -7.28 21.37
C PHE A 280 -17.49 -7.97 20.04
N VAL A 281 -17.65 -7.15 19.00
CA VAL A 281 -17.58 -7.57 17.60
C VAL A 281 -16.33 -6.94 16.98
N ASP A 282 -15.35 -7.78 16.69
CA ASP A 282 -14.12 -7.37 16.02
C ASP A 282 -14.28 -7.61 14.51
N ALA A 283 -14.41 -6.52 13.78
CA ALA A 283 -14.58 -6.53 12.33
C ALA A 283 -13.28 -6.85 11.57
N GLY A 284 -12.20 -7.11 12.30
CA GLY A 284 -10.89 -7.36 11.72
C GLY A 284 -10.36 -6.19 10.90
N GLY A 285 -9.50 -6.50 9.95
CA GLY A 285 -8.96 -5.55 8.98
C GLY A 285 -9.78 -5.47 7.69
N GLY A 286 -9.16 -4.89 6.68
CA GLY A 286 -9.76 -4.80 5.33
C GLY A 286 -9.97 -3.39 4.82
N LEU A 287 -10.02 -2.38 5.69
CA LEU A 287 -10.09 -0.98 5.28
C LEU A 287 -8.94 -0.68 4.32
N GLY A 288 -9.29 -0.43 3.06
CA GLY A 288 -8.33 -0.22 1.99
C GLY A 288 -7.82 1.21 1.89
N VAL A 289 -6.76 1.36 1.11
CA VAL A 289 -6.13 2.63 0.78
C VAL A 289 -6.24 2.86 -0.73
N ASP A 290 -6.54 4.08 -1.11
CA ASP A 290 -6.57 4.52 -2.50
C ASP A 290 -5.17 5.00 -2.91
N TYR A 291 -4.29 4.04 -3.29
CA TYR A 291 -2.90 4.35 -3.62
C TYR A 291 -2.73 5.10 -4.95
N ASP A 292 -3.62 4.89 -5.90
CA ASP A 292 -3.56 5.55 -7.21
C ASP A 292 -4.51 6.77 -7.33
N GLY A 293 -5.33 7.00 -6.30
CA GLY A 293 -6.26 8.13 -6.26
C GLY A 293 -7.44 8.02 -7.23
N THR A 294 -7.71 6.84 -7.81
CA THR A 294 -8.76 6.67 -8.83
C THR A 294 -10.15 6.43 -8.26
N ARG A 295 -10.26 6.11 -6.97
CA ARG A 295 -11.51 5.73 -6.29
C ARG A 295 -12.28 4.64 -7.02
N SER A 296 -11.57 3.62 -7.49
CA SER A 296 -12.11 2.53 -8.29
C SER A 296 -12.11 1.20 -7.55
N ALA A 297 -13.20 0.44 -7.63
CA ALA A 297 -13.27 -0.92 -7.13
C ALA A 297 -12.68 -1.97 -8.10
N SER A 298 -12.38 -1.59 -9.34
CA SER A 298 -11.84 -2.49 -10.37
C SER A 298 -10.34 -2.68 -10.30
N ASN A 299 -9.66 -1.96 -9.43
CA ASN A 299 -8.21 -1.95 -9.27
C ASN A 299 -7.84 -2.29 -7.82
N CYS A 300 -6.96 -3.26 -7.62
CA CYS A 300 -6.50 -3.67 -6.28
C CYS A 300 -5.66 -2.60 -5.55
N SER A 301 -5.23 -1.54 -6.24
CA SER A 301 -4.52 -0.39 -5.67
C SER A 301 -5.44 0.78 -5.33
N SER A 302 -6.75 0.59 -5.36
CA SER A 302 -7.73 1.64 -5.07
C SER A 302 -8.93 1.11 -4.28
N VAL A 303 -9.79 2.01 -3.81
CA VAL A 303 -11.04 1.69 -3.10
C VAL A 303 -12.15 2.65 -3.53
N ASN A 304 -13.40 2.18 -3.56
CA ASN A 304 -14.54 2.98 -3.98
C ASN A 304 -15.32 3.66 -2.85
N TYR A 305 -14.74 3.75 -1.65
CA TYR A 305 -15.39 4.27 -0.46
C TYR A 305 -14.45 5.13 0.40
N SER A 306 -15.02 5.88 1.32
CA SER A 306 -14.30 6.67 2.33
C SER A 306 -14.23 5.95 3.68
N ILE A 307 -13.34 6.41 4.58
CA ILE A 307 -13.29 5.92 5.97
C ILE A 307 -14.64 6.11 6.66
N GLN A 308 -15.30 7.26 6.46
CA GLN A 308 -16.59 7.52 7.08
C GLN A 308 -17.65 6.54 6.60
N GLU A 309 -17.70 6.24 5.31
CA GLU A 309 -18.63 5.26 4.75
C GLU A 309 -18.37 3.85 5.32
N TYR A 310 -17.10 3.44 5.41
CA TYR A 310 -16.71 2.17 6.02
C TYR A 310 -17.20 2.06 7.47
N VAL A 311 -16.97 3.10 8.27
CA VAL A 311 -17.38 3.13 9.68
C VAL A 311 -18.90 3.15 9.80
N ASN A 312 -19.60 3.94 8.99
CA ASN A 312 -21.06 4.01 8.98
C ASN A 312 -21.68 2.64 8.69
N ASP A 313 -21.14 1.92 7.70
CA ASP A 313 -21.65 0.61 7.31
C ASP A 313 -21.45 -0.44 8.40
N ILE A 314 -20.28 -0.47 9.04
CA ILE A 314 -20.02 -1.37 10.16
C ILE A 314 -21.01 -1.10 11.29
N MET A 315 -21.09 0.14 11.74
CA MET A 315 -21.90 0.50 12.90
C MET A 315 -23.39 0.29 12.65
N TYR A 316 -23.89 0.72 11.49
CA TYR A 316 -25.30 0.58 11.15
C TYR A 316 -25.77 -0.87 11.09
N GLN A 317 -25.00 -1.76 10.42
CA GLN A 317 -25.40 -3.17 10.30
C GLN A 317 -25.41 -3.90 11.65
N ILE A 318 -24.44 -3.61 12.52
CA ILE A 318 -24.37 -4.20 13.86
C ILE A 318 -25.52 -3.68 14.72
N MET A 319 -25.75 -2.38 14.71
CA MET A 319 -26.84 -1.72 15.45
C MET A 319 -28.20 -2.27 15.03
N GLU A 320 -28.47 -2.29 13.71
CA GLU A 320 -29.76 -2.78 13.18
C GLU A 320 -30.04 -4.23 13.61
N ALA A 321 -29.03 -5.10 13.61
CA ALA A 321 -29.17 -6.48 14.04
C ALA A 321 -29.43 -6.58 15.56
N ALA A 322 -28.75 -5.78 16.37
CA ALA A 322 -28.94 -5.74 17.82
C ALA A 322 -30.33 -5.21 18.19
N ASP A 323 -30.73 -4.06 17.63
CA ASP A 323 -32.04 -3.44 17.91
C ASP A 323 -33.23 -4.35 17.53
N LYS A 324 -33.17 -4.99 16.36
CA LYS A 324 -34.22 -5.94 15.91
C LYS A 324 -34.42 -7.12 16.84
N ASN A 325 -33.41 -7.46 17.63
CA ASN A 325 -33.45 -8.60 18.54
C ASN A 325 -33.44 -8.18 20.01
N GLU A 326 -33.61 -6.88 20.30
CA GLU A 326 -33.63 -6.31 21.66
C GLU A 326 -32.35 -6.65 22.47
N LEU A 327 -31.20 -6.69 21.78
CA LEU A 327 -29.90 -6.96 22.36
C LEU A 327 -29.11 -5.68 22.63
N PRO A 328 -28.15 -5.69 23.57
CA PRO A 328 -27.26 -4.55 23.75
C PRO A 328 -26.42 -4.33 22.49
N HIS A 329 -26.01 -3.07 22.25
CA HIS A 329 -25.03 -2.78 21.22
C HIS A 329 -23.65 -3.28 21.69
N PRO A 330 -22.97 -4.14 20.95
CA PRO A 330 -21.63 -4.60 21.31
C PRO A 330 -20.60 -3.47 21.15
N ASN A 331 -19.48 -3.59 21.82
CA ASN A 331 -18.33 -2.77 21.49
C ASN A 331 -17.76 -3.19 20.12
N ILE A 332 -17.35 -2.23 19.31
CA ILE A 332 -16.80 -2.49 17.96
C ILE A 332 -15.29 -2.36 17.99
N ILE A 333 -14.60 -3.36 17.47
CA ILE A 333 -13.16 -3.32 17.19
C ILE A 333 -12.95 -3.32 15.67
N CYS A 334 -11.97 -2.53 15.21
CA CYS A 334 -11.55 -2.47 13.82
C CYS A 334 -10.01 -2.52 13.73
N GLU A 335 -9.47 -3.53 13.04
CA GLU A 335 -8.02 -3.76 12.91
C GLU A 335 -7.46 -3.07 11.65
N SER A 336 -7.48 -1.75 11.62
CA SER A 336 -7.18 -0.95 10.42
C SER A 336 -5.71 -0.50 10.30
N GLY A 337 -4.76 -1.44 10.21
CA GLY A 337 -3.34 -1.13 10.17
C GLY A 337 -2.90 -0.32 8.93
N ARG A 338 -3.18 -0.84 7.73
CA ARG A 338 -2.80 -0.20 6.45
C ARG A 338 -3.32 1.22 6.34
N ALA A 339 -4.58 1.45 6.66
CA ALA A 339 -5.22 2.76 6.57
C ALA A 339 -4.60 3.81 7.51
N LEU A 340 -3.97 3.38 8.60
CA LEU A 340 -3.28 4.28 9.53
C LEU A 340 -1.88 4.64 9.03
N THR A 341 -1.12 3.66 8.48
CA THR A 341 0.31 3.85 8.22
C THR A 341 0.66 4.22 6.78
N ALA A 342 -0.17 3.90 5.78
CA ALA A 342 0.22 4.05 4.37
C ALA A 342 0.79 5.44 3.99
N PRO A 343 0.24 6.58 4.42
CA PRO A 343 0.73 7.88 3.95
C PRO A 343 1.88 8.47 4.82
N HIS A 344 2.35 7.79 5.88
CA HIS A 344 3.24 8.41 6.86
C HIS A 344 4.70 8.51 6.42
N SER A 345 5.10 7.84 5.34
CA SER A 345 6.49 7.80 4.90
C SER A 345 6.64 8.05 3.40
N VAL A 346 7.78 8.61 3.04
CA VAL A 346 8.14 9.01 1.67
C VAL A 346 9.55 8.50 1.38
N LEU A 347 9.73 7.76 0.28
CA LEU A 347 11.04 7.39 -0.22
C LEU A 347 11.47 8.40 -1.29
N ILE A 348 12.55 9.11 -1.03
CA ILE A 348 13.18 10.02 -1.98
C ILE A 348 14.43 9.35 -2.55
N PHE A 349 14.57 9.34 -3.86
CA PHE A 349 15.67 8.68 -4.55
C PHE A 349 16.04 9.37 -5.86
N GLU A 350 17.20 9.04 -6.38
CA GLU A 350 17.72 9.58 -7.64
C GLU A 350 17.57 8.57 -8.76
N VAL A 351 17.35 9.09 -9.97
CA VAL A 351 17.51 8.30 -11.18
C VAL A 351 18.93 8.48 -11.69
N LEU A 352 19.62 7.38 -11.83
CA LEU A 352 21.00 7.32 -12.29
C LEU A 352 21.09 7.38 -13.81
N GLU A 353 20.15 6.72 -14.50
CA GLU A 353 20.16 6.56 -15.95
C GLU A 353 18.76 6.29 -16.47
N THR A 354 18.52 6.66 -17.72
CA THR A 354 17.29 6.33 -18.46
C THR A 354 17.66 5.57 -19.72
N THR A 355 17.02 4.44 -19.95
CA THR A 355 17.16 3.68 -21.19
C THR A 355 15.89 3.82 -22.01
N SER A 356 16.04 4.39 -23.19
CA SER A 356 14.99 4.49 -24.20
C SER A 356 15.22 3.44 -25.31
N LEU A 357 14.16 3.05 -25.98
CA LEU A 357 14.27 2.20 -27.16
C LEU A 357 14.92 2.99 -28.31
N PRO A 358 15.71 2.34 -29.18
CA PRO A 358 16.38 3.00 -30.28
C PRO A 358 15.39 3.63 -31.28
N GLU A 359 15.84 4.64 -31.99
CA GLU A 359 15.04 5.34 -32.99
C GLU A 359 15.78 5.38 -34.32
N TRP A 360 15.02 5.40 -35.40
CA TRP A 360 15.52 5.72 -36.75
C TRP A 360 15.75 7.23 -36.84
N ASP A 361 16.83 7.64 -37.48
CA ASP A 361 17.07 9.03 -37.76
C ASP A 361 16.18 9.44 -38.93
N ASP A 362 15.41 10.53 -38.79
CA ASP A 362 14.49 10.99 -39.82
C ASP A 362 15.23 11.41 -41.13
N ASP A 363 16.52 11.74 -41.04
CA ASP A 363 17.40 12.09 -42.18
C ASP A 363 18.12 10.85 -42.79
N GLU A 364 18.01 9.67 -42.15
CA GLU A 364 18.65 8.45 -42.64
C GLU A 364 17.75 7.76 -43.68
N VAL A 365 18.31 7.44 -44.84
CA VAL A 365 17.65 6.67 -45.91
C VAL A 365 18.41 5.35 -46.10
N PRO A 366 17.72 4.20 -46.29
CA PRO A 366 18.38 2.95 -46.57
C PRO A 366 19.31 3.03 -47.80
N GLU A 367 20.50 2.43 -47.69
CA GLU A 367 21.43 2.30 -48.78
C GLU A 367 21.01 1.19 -49.74
N GLU A 368 21.35 1.28 -51.03
CA GLU A 368 21.02 0.24 -52.04
C GLU A 368 21.55 -1.17 -51.63
N THR A 369 22.59 -1.22 -50.81
CA THR A 369 23.21 -2.43 -50.34
C THR A 369 22.59 -2.99 -49.07
N ASP A 370 21.62 -2.31 -48.46
CA ASP A 370 20.94 -2.77 -47.28
C ASP A 370 20.06 -4.02 -47.57
N HIS A 371 19.80 -4.82 -46.54
CA HIS A 371 18.96 -5.99 -46.63
C HIS A 371 17.53 -5.64 -47.05
N GLU A 372 16.88 -6.50 -47.85
CA GLU A 372 15.53 -6.31 -48.37
C GLU A 372 14.52 -5.93 -47.27
N LEU A 373 14.55 -6.57 -46.12
CA LEU A 373 13.69 -6.30 -44.97
C LEU A 373 13.81 -4.84 -44.45
N ILE A 374 14.97 -4.19 -44.63
CA ILE A 374 15.15 -2.77 -44.27
C ILE A 374 14.37 -1.89 -45.22
N HIS A 375 14.43 -2.18 -46.52
CA HIS A 375 13.69 -1.43 -47.53
C HIS A 375 12.17 -1.59 -47.38
N GLU A 376 11.69 -2.80 -47.07
CA GLU A 376 10.28 -3.07 -46.82
C GLU A 376 9.78 -2.30 -45.59
N LEU A 377 10.53 -2.38 -44.49
CA LEU A 377 10.16 -1.72 -43.25
C LEU A 377 10.25 -0.18 -43.36
N TYR A 378 11.22 0.33 -44.14
CA TYR A 378 11.32 1.77 -44.42
C TYR A 378 10.18 2.26 -45.28
N LYS A 379 9.74 1.49 -46.28
CA LYS A 379 8.55 1.79 -47.06
C LYS A 379 7.31 1.85 -46.17
N SER A 380 7.13 0.87 -45.28
CA SER A 380 6.04 0.87 -44.30
C SER A 380 6.09 2.10 -43.39
N TRP A 381 7.28 2.55 -43.00
CA TRP A 381 7.48 3.78 -42.24
C TRP A 381 7.03 5.03 -42.99
N ASP A 382 7.40 5.15 -44.27
CA ASP A 382 7.05 6.30 -45.12
C ASP A 382 5.53 6.35 -45.44
N GLU A 383 4.88 5.21 -45.61
CA GLU A 383 3.44 5.08 -45.88
C GLU A 383 2.55 5.13 -44.63
N LEU A 384 3.16 5.26 -43.42
CA LEU A 384 2.42 5.16 -42.16
C LEU A 384 1.49 6.36 -41.95
N ASN A 385 0.22 6.09 -41.81
CA ASN A 385 -0.82 7.06 -41.53
C ASN A 385 -1.95 6.43 -40.72
N LYS A 386 -2.97 7.23 -40.36
CA LYS A 386 -4.08 6.79 -39.53
C LYS A 386 -4.88 5.63 -40.10
N ASN A 387 -4.97 5.51 -41.42
CA ASN A 387 -5.77 4.46 -42.07
C ASN A 387 -4.95 3.17 -42.26
N SER A 388 -3.64 3.27 -42.45
CA SER A 388 -2.74 2.14 -42.66
C SER A 388 -2.09 1.63 -41.38
N SER A 389 -2.29 2.30 -40.23
CA SER A 389 -1.56 2.04 -38.99
C SER A 389 -1.69 0.62 -38.43
N LEU A 390 -2.84 -0.03 -38.61
CA LEU A 390 -3.06 -1.39 -38.13
C LEU A 390 -2.34 -2.43 -38.99
N GLU A 391 -2.48 -2.30 -40.32
CA GLU A 391 -1.82 -3.17 -41.28
C GLU A 391 -0.28 -3.04 -41.16
N ILE A 392 0.23 -1.80 -41.18
CA ILE A 392 1.67 -1.54 -41.03
C ILE A 392 2.22 -2.05 -39.69
N TRP A 393 1.43 -1.99 -38.63
CA TRP A 393 1.87 -2.56 -37.34
C TRP A 393 2.02 -4.06 -37.40
N HIS A 394 1.10 -4.77 -38.06
CA HIS A 394 1.21 -6.23 -38.26
C HIS A 394 2.40 -6.58 -39.14
N ASP A 395 2.58 -5.89 -40.28
CA ASP A 395 3.73 -6.10 -41.18
C ASP A 395 5.06 -5.84 -40.47
N ALA A 396 5.15 -4.77 -39.67
CA ALA A 396 6.36 -4.48 -38.91
C ALA A 396 6.69 -5.56 -37.87
N GLN A 397 5.70 -6.17 -37.24
CA GLN A 397 5.90 -7.29 -36.32
C GLN A 397 6.41 -8.53 -37.06
N GLU A 398 5.83 -8.86 -38.22
CA GLU A 398 6.24 -9.99 -39.06
C GLU A 398 7.68 -9.81 -39.56
N ILE A 399 8.01 -8.64 -40.13
CA ILE A 399 9.36 -8.32 -40.62
C ILE A 399 10.38 -8.41 -39.45
N ARG A 400 10.02 -7.94 -38.27
CA ARG A 400 10.90 -8.04 -37.09
C ARG A 400 11.14 -9.50 -36.68
N GLU A 401 10.11 -10.33 -36.66
CA GLU A 401 10.25 -11.75 -36.33
C GLU A 401 11.12 -12.48 -37.37
N GLU A 402 10.93 -12.22 -38.66
CA GLU A 402 11.78 -12.76 -39.72
C GLU A 402 13.23 -12.32 -39.57
N ALA A 403 13.48 -11.03 -39.31
CA ALA A 403 14.82 -10.52 -39.07
C ALA A 403 15.51 -11.18 -37.87
N LEU A 404 14.79 -11.47 -36.79
CA LEU A 404 15.30 -12.17 -35.62
C LEU A 404 15.67 -13.64 -35.96
N ASN A 405 14.84 -14.29 -36.78
CA ASN A 405 15.07 -15.64 -37.25
C ASN A 405 16.31 -15.72 -38.15
N LEU A 406 16.41 -14.84 -39.16
CA LEU A 406 17.56 -14.76 -40.06
C LEU A 406 18.86 -14.46 -39.30
N PHE A 407 18.81 -13.55 -38.33
CA PHE A 407 19.97 -13.25 -37.48
C PHE A 407 20.38 -14.46 -36.65
N SER A 408 19.45 -15.22 -36.09
CA SER A 408 19.71 -16.43 -35.31
C SER A 408 20.33 -17.54 -36.14
N LEU A 409 20.01 -17.59 -37.45
CA LEU A 409 20.57 -18.50 -38.41
C LEU A 409 21.92 -18.03 -39.02
N GLY A 410 22.38 -16.84 -38.66
CA GLY A 410 23.60 -16.22 -39.21
C GLY A 410 23.44 -15.73 -40.66
N LEU A 411 22.22 -15.54 -41.13
CA LEU A 411 21.87 -15.05 -42.46
C LEU A 411 21.66 -13.53 -42.54
N LEU A 412 21.51 -12.87 -41.41
CA LEU A 412 21.42 -11.42 -41.29
C LEU A 412 22.58 -10.91 -40.43
N ASP A 413 23.27 -9.87 -40.87
CA ASP A 413 24.35 -9.25 -40.09
C ASP A 413 23.82 -8.32 -38.98
N LEU A 414 24.71 -7.97 -38.03
CA LEU A 414 24.38 -7.15 -36.88
C LEU A 414 23.95 -5.72 -37.25
N LYS A 415 24.54 -5.13 -38.34
CA LYS A 415 24.18 -3.75 -38.76
C LYS A 415 22.77 -3.72 -39.33
N SER A 416 22.43 -4.68 -40.17
CA SER A 416 21.08 -4.82 -40.73
C SER A 416 20.04 -5.05 -39.65
N ARG A 417 20.35 -5.93 -38.69
CA ARG A 417 19.48 -6.13 -37.51
C ARG A 417 19.27 -4.82 -36.72
N ALA A 418 20.32 -4.04 -36.48
CA ALA A 418 20.23 -2.78 -35.74
C ALA A 418 19.38 -1.72 -36.49
N LYS A 419 19.50 -1.67 -37.84
CA LYS A 419 18.66 -0.79 -38.67
C LYS A 419 17.18 -1.18 -38.59
N ILE A 420 16.86 -2.48 -38.71
CA ILE A 420 15.49 -2.99 -38.59
C ILE A 420 14.92 -2.69 -37.19
N GLU A 421 15.72 -2.88 -36.15
CA GLU A 421 15.30 -2.61 -34.78
C GLU A 421 14.96 -1.12 -34.56
N ARG A 422 15.75 -0.20 -35.10
CA ARG A 422 15.45 1.25 -35.03
C ARG A 422 14.18 1.63 -35.78
N LEU A 423 14.00 1.14 -37.00
CA LEU A 423 12.78 1.36 -37.80
C LEU A 423 11.53 0.81 -37.11
N PHE A 424 11.61 -0.42 -36.63
CA PHE A 424 10.50 -1.05 -35.90
C PHE A 424 10.03 -0.22 -34.71
N TRP A 425 10.97 0.25 -33.88
CA TRP A 425 10.61 1.07 -32.73
C TRP A 425 10.12 2.46 -33.10
N SER A 426 10.56 3.01 -34.20
CA SER A 426 10.01 4.28 -34.73
C SER A 426 8.58 4.09 -35.23
N ILE A 427 8.29 3.02 -35.97
CA ILE A 427 6.92 2.65 -36.37
C ILE A 427 6.04 2.46 -35.13
N ALA A 428 6.49 1.70 -34.14
CA ALA A 428 5.73 1.47 -32.91
C ALA A 428 5.36 2.78 -32.19
N ARG A 429 6.28 3.77 -32.15
CA ARG A 429 6.00 5.08 -31.54
C ARG A 429 4.96 5.87 -32.33
N GLU A 430 5.08 5.90 -33.65
CA GLU A 430 4.12 6.63 -34.48
C GLU A 430 2.74 5.98 -34.45
N VAL A 431 2.65 4.64 -34.48
CA VAL A 431 1.41 3.91 -34.29
C VAL A 431 0.79 4.22 -32.92
N ASN A 432 1.60 4.28 -31.86
CA ASN A 432 1.12 4.66 -30.53
C ASN A 432 0.65 6.12 -30.48
N HIS A 433 1.31 7.02 -31.20
CA HIS A 433 0.87 8.40 -31.35
C HIS A 433 -0.49 8.47 -32.06
N ILE A 434 -0.63 7.81 -33.21
CA ILE A 434 -1.88 7.71 -33.94
C ILE A 434 -2.98 7.11 -33.04
N ALA A 435 -2.69 6.02 -32.31
CA ALA A 435 -3.63 5.38 -31.39
C ALA A 435 -4.17 6.35 -30.33
N SER A 436 -3.34 7.28 -29.84
CA SER A 436 -3.74 8.28 -28.85
C SER A 436 -4.77 9.29 -29.36
N GLU A 437 -4.91 9.45 -30.68
CA GLU A 437 -5.87 10.33 -31.34
C GLU A 437 -7.16 9.62 -31.76
N LEU A 438 -7.19 8.26 -31.70
CA LEU A 438 -8.35 7.49 -32.10
C LEU A 438 -9.46 7.54 -31.04
N LYS A 439 -10.71 7.65 -31.47
CA LYS A 439 -11.89 7.55 -30.59
C LYS A 439 -12.03 6.13 -30.00
N ARG A 440 -11.62 5.12 -30.77
CA ARG A 440 -11.62 3.71 -30.37
C ARG A 440 -10.27 3.12 -30.74
N VAL A 441 -9.54 2.69 -29.76
CA VAL A 441 -8.19 2.10 -29.91
C VAL A 441 -8.36 0.61 -30.22
N PRO A 442 -7.74 0.09 -31.31
CA PRO A 442 -7.65 -1.35 -31.57
C PRO A 442 -6.98 -2.10 -30.41
N GLU A 443 -7.36 -3.34 -30.22
CA GLU A 443 -6.81 -4.20 -29.16
C GLU A 443 -5.28 -4.37 -29.31
N ASP A 444 -4.80 -4.53 -30.53
CA ASP A 444 -3.39 -4.67 -30.89
C ASP A 444 -2.51 -3.50 -30.45
N PHE A 445 -3.08 -2.31 -30.27
CA PHE A 445 -2.35 -1.12 -29.83
C PHE A 445 -2.34 -0.94 -28.31
N THR A 446 -3.15 -1.69 -27.57
CA THR A 446 -3.33 -1.50 -26.13
C THR A 446 -2.05 -1.75 -25.32
N ALA A 447 -1.16 -2.61 -25.81
CA ALA A 447 0.12 -2.94 -25.19
C ALA A 447 1.24 -1.92 -25.50
N LEU A 448 1.10 -1.11 -26.56
CA LEU A 448 2.15 -0.21 -27.04
C LEU A 448 2.64 0.82 -25.99
N PRO A 449 1.77 1.49 -25.24
CA PRO A 449 2.23 2.44 -24.22
C PRO A 449 3.16 1.80 -23.17
N LYS A 450 2.91 0.56 -22.80
CA LYS A 450 3.74 -0.20 -21.85
C LYS A 450 5.05 -0.68 -22.51
N LEU A 451 4.97 -1.11 -23.75
CA LEU A 451 6.12 -1.59 -24.51
C LEU A 451 7.15 -0.48 -24.78
N LEU A 452 6.64 0.74 -25.04
CA LEU A 452 7.43 1.92 -25.38
C LEU A 452 7.88 2.75 -24.18
N ALA A 453 7.51 2.33 -22.96
CA ALA A 453 7.88 3.07 -21.75
C ALA A 453 9.40 3.06 -21.53
N ASP A 454 9.95 4.23 -21.25
CA ASP A 454 11.35 4.36 -20.84
C ASP A 454 11.60 3.62 -19.53
N LYS A 455 12.82 3.06 -19.40
CA LYS A 455 13.27 2.38 -18.19
C LYS A 455 14.23 3.27 -17.43
N TYR A 456 13.93 3.49 -16.16
CA TYR A 456 14.73 4.33 -15.28
C TYR A 456 15.52 3.47 -14.30
N PHE A 457 16.81 3.72 -14.19
CA PHE A 457 17.67 3.08 -13.21
C PHE A 457 17.83 4.01 -12.01
N CYS A 458 17.51 3.50 -10.83
CA CYS A 458 17.44 4.28 -9.61
C CYS A 458 18.50 3.81 -8.61
N ASN A 459 18.88 4.70 -7.68
CA ASN A 459 19.91 4.42 -6.67
C ASN A 459 19.40 3.62 -5.45
N PHE A 460 18.27 2.90 -5.58
CA PHE A 460 17.75 2.05 -4.51
C PHE A 460 17.42 0.63 -5.01
N SER A 461 17.29 -0.31 -4.09
CA SER A 461 16.85 -1.67 -4.39
C SER A 461 15.32 -1.78 -4.35
N LEU A 462 14.70 -2.08 -5.48
CA LEU A 462 13.26 -2.36 -5.57
C LEU A 462 12.86 -3.53 -4.65
N PHE A 463 13.68 -4.56 -4.57
CA PHE A 463 13.42 -5.76 -3.76
C PHE A 463 13.42 -5.47 -2.26
N GLN A 464 14.25 -4.54 -1.81
CA GLN A 464 14.34 -4.16 -0.41
C GLN A 464 13.33 -3.07 -0.03
N SER A 465 13.20 -2.04 -0.86
CA SER A 465 12.46 -0.83 -0.48
C SER A 465 10.98 -0.84 -0.85
N LEU A 466 10.60 -1.57 -1.92
CA LEU A 466 9.23 -1.65 -2.43
C LEU A 466 8.82 -3.10 -2.72
N PRO A 467 8.84 -4.01 -1.73
CA PRO A 467 8.56 -5.43 -1.96
C PRO A 467 7.15 -5.67 -2.53
N ASP A 468 6.15 -4.93 -2.09
CA ASP A 468 4.78 -5.10 -2.56
C ASP A 468 4.60 -4.73 -4.04
N SER A 469 5.47 -3.89 -4.61
CA SER A 469 5.43 -3.55 -6.02
C SER A 469 5.65 -4.77 -6.92
N TRP A 470 6.66 -5.61 -6.60
CA TRP A 470 7.01 -6.78 -7.42
C TRP A 470 6.34 -8.08 -6.97
N SER A 471 6.00 -8.20 -5.67
CA SER A 471 5.40 -9.44 -5.14
C SER A 471 3.89 -9.52 -5.35
N ILE A 472 3.20 -8.40 -5.30
CA ILE A 472 1.73 -8.33 -5.41
C ILE A 472 1.24 -7.27 -6.41
N ASP A 473 2.13 -6.71 -7.25
CA ASP A 473 1.83 -5.62 -8.20
C ASP A 473 1.13 -4.42 -7.55
N GLN A 474 1.50 -4.08 -6.31
CA GLN A 474 0.99 -2.89 -5.66
C GLN A 474 1.51 -1.64 -6.38
N LEU A 475 0.60 -0.77 -6.77
CA LEU A 475 0.96 0.54 -7.31
C LEU A 475 1.28 1.50 -6.18
N PHE A 476 2.37 2.22 -6.34
CA PHE A 476 2.72 3.35 -5.48
C PHE A 476 2.71 4.63 -6.30
N PRO A 477 2.19 5.74 -5.76
CA PRO A 477 2.29 7.01 -6.43
C PRO A 477 3.75 7.44 -6.49
N ILE A 478 4.15 7.94 -7.66
CA ILE A 478 5.50 8.44 -7.92
C ILE A 478 5.37 9.81 -8.53
N ILE A 479 6.10 10.78 -7.99
CA ILE A 479 6.06 12.16 -8.42
C ILE A 479 7.48 12.75 -8.35
N PRO A 480 7.86 13.65 -9.29
CA PRO A 480 9.08 14.43 -9.18
C PRO A 480 9.07 15.31 -7.93
N LEU A 481 10.25 15.44 -7.29
CA LEU A 481 10.39 16.27 -6.11
C LEU A 481 10.24 17.77 -6.40
N GLN A 482 10.64 18.21 -7.61
CA GLN A 482 10.71 19.62 -7.98
C GLN A 482 10.44 19.85 -9.48
N ARG A 483 10.37 21.12 -9.91
CA ARG A 483 10.13 21.54 -11.31
C ARG A 483 8.76 21.07 -11.83
N LEU A 484 7.79 21.03 -10.95
CA LEU A 484 6.41 20.67 -11.29
C LEU A 484 5.61 21.85 -11.86
N ASP A 485 6.20 23.05 -11.88
CA ASP A 485 5.75 24.23 -12.59
C ASP A 485 6.13 24.24 -14.08
N GLU A 486 6.96 23.27 -14.51
CA GLU A 486 7.46 23.15 -15.87
C GLU A 486 6.83 21.94 -16.57
N ARG A 487 6.58 22.11 -17.89
CA ARG A 487 6.24 20.96 -18.72
C ARG A 487 7.47 20.09 -18.92
N ARG A 488 7.44 18.83 -18.49
CA ARG A 488 8.52 17.90 -18.77
C ARG A 488 8.55 17.53 -20.24
N ILE A 489 9.69 17.85 -20.84
CA ILE A 489 10.04 17.44 -22.21
C ILE A 489 11.07 16.34 -22.01
N GLY A 490 10.78 15.12 -22.45
CA GLY A 490 11.80 14.07 -22.51
C GLY A 490 13.01 14.57 -23.31
N ARG A 491 14.24 14.22 -22.89
CA ARG A 491 15.44 14.61 -23.63
C ARG A 491 15.34 14.11 -25.06
N ARG A 492 15.36 15.03 -26.01
CA ARG A 492 15.82 14.77 -27.37
C ARG A 492 16.95 15.71 -27.73
N PRO A 493 18.02 15.24 -28.38
CA PRO A 493 18.85 16.09 -29.19
C PRO A 493 18.05 16.50 -30.42
N ALA A 494 18.01 17.80 -30.69
CA ALA A 494 17.59 18.47 -31.92
C ALA A 494 16.41 17.85 -32.70
N GLY A 495 15.20 18.30 -32.39
CA GLY A 495 13.99 17.97 -33.15
C GLY A 495 12.79 17.83 -32.21
N GLU A 496 11.98 18.88 -32.13
CA GLU A 496 10.80 18.90 -31.24
C GLU A 496 9.78 17.83 -31.58
N ARG A 497 9.80 16.67 -30.87
CA ARG A 497 8.63 15.82 -30.77
C ARG A 497 8.29 15.62 -29.30
N ARG A 498 7.04 15.89 -28.98
CA ARG A 498 6.46 15.92 -27.65
C ARG A 498 6.37 14.50 -27.07
N ILE A 499 6.97 14.23 -25.92
CA ILE A 499 6.57 13.10 -25.09
C ILE A 499 5.33 13.57 -24.31
N ASP A 500 4.18 13.11 -24.73
CA ASP A 500 2.94 13.23 -23.97
C ASP A 500 2.95 12.11 -22.92
N LEU A 501 3.48 12.41 -21.74
CA LEU A 501 3.44 11.50 -20.58
C LEU A 501 1.99 11.40 -20.09
N ARG A 502 1.11 10.81 -20.88
CA ARG A 502 -0.21 10.39 -20.41
C ARG A 502 -0.08 9.07 -19.67
N PHE A 503 0.30 9.14 -18.40
CA PHE A 503 0.23 8.02 -17.47
C PHE A 503 -1.23 7.69 -17.09
N ARG A 504 -2.10 7.51 -18.07
CA ARG A 504 -3.40 6.86 -17.86
C ARG A 504 -3.29 5.40 -18.27
N LYS A 505 -3.24 4.49 -17.28
CA LYS A 505 -3.43 3.03 -17.40
C LYS A 505 -2.29 2.17 -17.96
N ALA A 506 -1.03 2.53 -17.86
CA ALA A 506 0.04 1.55 -17.99
C ALA A 506 0.67 1.29 -16.62
N ALA A 507 -0.13 0.78 -15.72
CA ALA A 507 0.28 0.42 -14.38
C ALA A 507 0.94 -0.94 -14.39
N GLN A 508 2.27 -0.98 -14.42
CA GLN A 508 3.05 -2.14 -13.94
C GLN A 508 4.56 -1.89 -13.90
N VAL A 509 5.02 -0.64 -14.13
CA VAL A 509 6.43 -0.29 -13.90
C VAL A 509 6.47 0.96 -13.05
N PRO A 510 7.18 0.99 -11.92
CA PRO A 510 7.38 2.21 -11.18
C PRO A 510 8.17 3.19 -12.04
N VAL A 511 7.58 4.32 -12.34
CA VAL A 511 8.23 5.43 -13.03
C VAL A 511 8.82 6.35 -12.00
N VAL A 512 10.06 6.71 -12.21
CA VAL A 512 10.92 7.40 -11.27
C VAL A 512 11.61 8.56 -11.95
N VAL A 513 11.81 9.68 -11.32
CA VAL A 513 12.31 10.88 -11.95
C VAL A 513 13.35 11.63 -11.11
N MET A 514 14.25 12.34 -11.72
CA MET A 514 15.66 12.57 -11.54
C MET A 514 16.18 13.89 -11.00
N GLN A 515 17.44 13.83 -10.48
CA GLN A 515 18.46 14.86 -10.68
C GLN A 515 19.66 14.32 -11.49
N PRO A 516 20.30 15.09 -12.37
CA PRO A 516 21.53 14.67 -13.03
C PRO A 516 22.70 14.74 -12.05
N LEU A 517 23.39 13.61 -11.88
CA LEU A 517 24.58 13.48 -11.06
C LEU A 517 25.68 14.46 -11.47
N ARG A 518 26.12 15.27 -10.52
CA ARG A 518 27.47 15.82 -10.50
C ARG A 518 28.29 15.05 -9.46
N ARG A 519 28.87 13.92 -9.81
CA ARG A 519 29.94 13.11 -9.19
C ARG A 519 29.56 11.68 -8.82
N ARG A 520 30.51 10.78 -9.05
CA ARG A 520 30.45 9.34 -8.82
C ARG A 520 30.36 9.01 -7.33
N LEU A 521 29.38 8.21 -6.95
CA LEU A 521 29.24 7.63 -5.61
C LEU A 521 29.40 6.08 -5.65
N PRO A 522 29.75 5.45 -4.54
CA PRO A 522 29.89 3.99 -4.46
C PRO A 522 28.57 3.27 -4.76
N ARG A 523 28.66 2.19 -5.50
CA ARG A 523 27.52 1.33 -5.84
C ARG A 523 27.12 0.54 -4.58
N HIS A 524 25.83 0.51 -4.25
CA HIS A 524 25.18 -0.28 -3.19
C HIS A 524 25.17 0.35 -1.77
N ALA A 525 24.40 1.41 -1.58
CA ALA A 525 23.95 1.80 -0.24
C ALA A 525 22.45 1.44 -0.07
N ALA A 526 22.11 0.88 1.09
CA ALA A 526 20.73 0.80 1.53
C ALA A 526 20.19 2.22 1.80
N PRO A 527 18.89 2.50 1.64
CA PRO A 527 18.33 3.80 2.00
C PRO A 527 18.67 4.17 3.44
N VAL A 528 19.16 5.39 3.66
CA VAL A 528 19.32 5.93 5.00
C VAL A 528 17.95 6.34 5.49
N GLU A 529 17.55 5.85 6.64
CA GLU A 529 16.31 6.19 7.26
C GLU A 529 16.46 7.49 8.07
N VAL A 530 15.67 8.49 7.72
CA VAL A 530 15.74 9.81 8.35
C VAL A 530 14.36 10.19 8.85
N ASP A 531 14.24 10.46 10.14
CA ASP A 531 13.05 11.08 10.70
C ASP A 531 13.09 12.57 10.38
N ALA A 532 12.10 13.03 9.61
CA ALA A 532 12.06 14.37 9.08
C ALA A 532 12.05 15.53 10.11
N ARG A 533 11.87 15.27 11.44
CA ARG A 533 11.86 16.32 12.49
C ARG A 533 13.21 17.01 12.74
N ALA A 534 14.30 16.42 12.29
CA ALA A 534 15.65 16.96 12.55
C ALA A 534 16.28 17.71 11.37
N ALA A 535 15.66 17.67 10.19
CA ALA A 535 16.17 18.31 8.97
C ALA A 535 15.52 19.68 8.64
N VAL A 536 14.61 20.18 9.48
CA VAL A 536 13.84 21.41 9.24
C VAL A 536 14.65 22.67 9.56
N PRO A 537 14.61 23.72 8.72
CA PRO A 537 15.21 25.03 8.99
C PRO A 537 14.73 25.63 10.34
N HIS A 538 15.57 26.42 11.00
CA HIS A 538 15.35 26.99 12.34
C HIS A 538 14.06 27.82 12.53
N HIS A 539 13.31 28.09 11.50
CA HIS A 539 12.05 28.85 11.50
C HIS A 539 10.78 27.98 11.43
N VAL A 540 10.93 26.64 11.38
CA VAL A 540 9.81 25.68 11.46
C VAL A 540 9.82 25.03 12.84
N PRO A 541 8.65 24.82 13.49
CA PRO A 541 8.62 24.24 14.84
C PRO A 541 9.31 22.87 14.89
N ARG A 542 10.31 22.74 15.76
CA ARG A 542 11.19 21.54 15.92
C ARG A 542 10.49 20.21 16.28
N GLN A 543 9.18 20.22 16.45
CA GLN A 543 8.39 19.06 16.87
C GLN A 543 8.05 18.09 15.74
N LEU A 544 8.45 18.39 14.48
CA LEU A 544 7.95 17.70 13.30
C LEU A 544 8.87 16.60 12.73
N VAL A 545 10.14 16.47 13.23
CA VAL A 545 11.14 15.66 12.50
C VAL A 545 12.10 14.93 13.44
N GLN A 546 12.27 13.58 13.36
CA GLN A 546 13.29 12.75 14.08
C GLN A 546 14.27 12.10 13.10
N LEU A 547 15.58 12.21 13.35
CA LEU A 547 16.66 11.59 12.58
C LEU A 547 17.20 10.33 13.29
N ALA A 548 17.30 9.21 12.57
CA ALA A 548 18.17 8.11 12.95
C ALA A 548 19.37 8.09 12.00
N ALA A 549 20.54 8.47 12.46
CA ALA A 549 21.78 8.40 11.70
C ALA A 549 22.49 7.09 11.98
N ALA A 550 22.93 6.36 10.93
CA ALA A 550 23.89 5.28 11.06
C ALA A 550 25.31 5.87 11.24
N ASP A 551 26.16 5.22 12.04
CA ASP A 551 27.54 5.64 12.23
C ASP A 551 28.42 5.34 10.99
N GLU A 552 29.61 5.94 10.92
CA GLU A 552 30.57 5.84 9.81
C GLU A 552 31.03 4.40 9.48
N LYS A 553 30.57 3.35 10.18
CA LYS A 553 30.97 1.96 9.99
C LYS A 553 29.85 1.04 9.52
N GLY A 554 28.64 1.55 9.29
CA GLY A 554 27.55 0.74 8.77
C GLY A 554 27.11 -0.41 9.68
N LYS A 555 27.43 -0.35 10.97
CA LYS A 555 26.90 -1.28 11.96
C LYS A 555 25.69 -0.65 12.64
N MET A 556 24.52 -1.07 12.19
CA MET A 556 23.36 -1.08 13.04
C MET A 556 23.58 -2.20 14.08
N ASP A 557 23.58 -1.88 15.36
CA ASP A 557 23.28 -2.88 16.38
C ASP A 557 21.79 -3.22 16.26
N VAL A 558 21.54 -4.14 15.35
CA VAL A 558 20.25 -4.77 15.17
C VAL A 558 20.25 -6.02 16.01
N LEU A 559 19.31 -6.13 16.89
CA LEU A 559 18.79 -7.43 17.29
C LEU A 559 18.45 -8.18 15.99
N GLU A 560 19.35 -9.08 15.59
CA GLU A 560 19.18 -9.96 14.44
C GLU A 560 17.91 -10.78 14.61
N GLY A 561 17.08 -10.74 13.60
CA GLY A 561 15.97 -11.66 13.40
C GLY A 561 14.61 -11.01 13.59
N ILE A 562 14.12 -10.40 12.58
CA ILE A 562 12.80 -10.50 11.94
C ILE A 562 12.81 -9.51 10.77
N ALA A 563 13.20 -10.02 9.62
CA ALA A 563 13.03 -9.34 8.36
C ALA A 563 11.56 -9.41 7.91
N ASP A 564 11.15 -8.33 7.27
CA ASP A 564 10.19 -8.31 6.19
C ASP A 564 8.71 -8.36 6.49
N ARG A 565 8.15 -7.17 6.62
CA ARG A 565 6.97 -6.74 5.86
C ARG A 565 6.71 -5.26 6.10
N VAL A 566 7.43 -4.45 5.37
CA VAL A 566 7.23 -2.99 5.37
C VAL A 566 5.99 -2.68 4.53
N VAL A 567 5.02 -2.00 5.10
CA VAL A 567 4.02 -1.29 4.29
C VAL A 567 4.78 -0.19 3.58
N ALA A 568 4.81 -0.29 2.26
CA ALA A 568 5.65 0.54 1.45
C ALA A 568 5.28 2.03 1.53
N PRO A 569 6.28 2.91 1.47
CA PRO A 569 6.08 4.36 1.49
C PRO A 569 5.47 4.89 0.19
N VAL A 570 4.89 6.07 0.26
CA VAL A 570 4.69 6.91 -0.91
C VAL A 570 6.08 7.27 -1.45
N ALA A 571 6.34 6.98 -2.72
CA ALA A 571 7.63 7.30 -3.32
C ALA A 571 7.57 8.70 -3.96
N VAL A 572 8.41 9.61 -3.50
CA VAL A 572 8.63 10.95 -4.08
C VAL A 572 10.05 11.04 -4.58
N VAL A 573 10.25 11.64 -5.71
CA VAL A 573 11.51 11.59 -6.47
C VAL A 573 12.13 12.96 -6.63
N GLU A 574 13.43 13.04 -6.43
CA GLU A 574 14.23 14.20 -6.78
C GLU A 574 14.55 14.20 -8.28
N VAL A 575 14.35 15.35 -8.98
CA VAL A 575 14.49 15.48 -10.44
C VAL A 575 15.62 16.42 -10.80
#